data_d8fafa0a618505b19161f849475e92f3
#
_entry.id   d8fafa0a618505b19161f849475e92f3
#
_cell.length_a   1.000
_cell.length_b   1.000
_cell.length_c   1.000
_cell.angle_alpha   90.00
_cell.angle_beta   90.00
_cell.angle_gamma   90.00
#
_symmetry.space_group_name_H-M   'P 1'
#
loop_
_entity.id
_entity.type
_entity.pdbx_description
1 polymer ?
#
loop_
_entity_poly.entity_id
_entity_poly.type
_entity_poly.pdbx_seq_one_letter_code
_entity_poly.pdbx_strand_id
1 'polypeptide(L)'
;SSAASDVYKRQDVEGIGFAMGLERLLMVMEQQGCDFPEPQQCDLYIASMGEAATEEAFRLTTQLRREGYAVQCDLMGRSVKAQMKYANKIGALYSVVLGDSELEAGSAQLKQMATGTAKPISLLHFLPEFETEMQNGWFAAAAEAAENVDC
;
A
#
# COMPACT_ATOMS: atom_id res chain seq x y z
N SER A 1 -15.61 6.34 30.94
CA SER A 1 -16.39 6.82 29.78
C SER A 1 -17.73 6.09 29.58
N SER A 2 -18.42 5.78 30.68
CA SER A 2 -19.80 5.23 30.63
C SER A 2 -20.88 6.31 30.48
N ALA A 3 -20.49 7.57 30.31
CA ALA A 3 -21.45 8.68 30.30
C ALA A 3 -22.10 8.98 28.93
N ALA A 4 -21.67 8.31 27.86
CA ALA A 4 -22.23 8.58 26.53
C ALA A 4 -23.49 7.76 26.21
N SER A 5 -23.79 6.69 26.93
CA SER A 5 -24.98 5.86 26.74
C SER A 5 -26.23 6.40 27.47
N ASP A 6 -26.05 7.31 28.45
CA ASP A 6 -27.17 7.89 29.23
C ASP A 6 -27.94 9.00 28.52
N VAL A 7 -27.47 9.49 27.37
CA VAL A 7 -28.12 10.64 26.67
C VAL A 7 -29.32 10.23 25.81
N TYR A 8 -29.45 8.94 25.47
CA TYR A 8 -30.63 8.44 24.76
C TYR A 8 -31.49 7.55 25.67
N LYS A 9 -32.29 8.19 26.49
CA LYS A 9 -33.33 7.50 27.27
C LYS A 9 -34.33 6.80 26.35
N ARG A 10 -34.10 5.51 26.12
CA ARG A 10 -35.18 4.54 25.85
C ARG A 10 -34.68 3.15 26.25
N GLN A 11 -35.10 2.72 27.44
CA GLN A 11 -34.92 1.44 28.10
C GLN A 11 -33.52 1.25 28.76
N ASP A 12 -33.54 0.88 30.03
CA ASP A 12 -32.39 0.38 30.75
C ASP A 12 -31.94 -0.93 30.11
N VAL A 13 -31.00 -0.82 29.15
CA VAL A 13 -30.31 -1.99 28.58
C VAL A 13 -29.00 -2.09 29.30
N GLU A 14 -28.80 -3.16 30.05
CA GLU A 14 -27.52 -3.47 30.66
C GLU A 14 -26.50 -3.71 29.53
N GLY A 15 -25.47 -2.89 29.48
CA GLY A 15 -24.39 -2.97 28.51
C GLY A 15 -23.11 -3.49 29.15
N ILE A 16 -22.50 -4.50 28.55
CA ILE A 16 -21.16 -4.98 28.94
C ILE A 16 -20.17 -4.39 27.93
N GLY A 17 -19.11 -3.75 28.42
CA GLY A 17 -18.04 -3.22 27.59
C GLY A 17 -16.68 -3.61 28.16
N PHE A 18 -15.71 -3.80 27.28
CA PHE A 18 -14.33 -3.99 27.69
C PHE A 18 -13.41 -3.13 26.80
N ALA A 19 -12.23 -2.83 27.31
CA ALA A 19 -11.19 -2.16 26.54
C ALA A 19 -9.87 -2.92 26.70
N MET A 20 -9.12 -3.01 25.59
CA MET A 20 -7.83 -3.68 25.56
C MET A 20 -6.79 -2.77 24.89
N GLY A 21 -5.60 -2.67 25.50
CA GLY A 21 -4.46 -2.00 24.87
C GLY A 21 -3.77 -2.91 23.88
N LEU A 22 -3.92 -2.64 22.58
CA LEU A 22 -3.32 -3.47 21.53
C LEU A 22 -1.79 -3.48 21.60
N GLU A 23 -1.17 -2.34 21.89
CA GLU A 23 0.30 -2.24 22.05
C GLU A 23 0.79 -3.12 23.20
N ARG A 24 0.06 -3.14 24.32
CA ARG A 24 0.40 -4.00 25.47
C ARG A 24 0.24 -5.47 25.14
N LEU A 25 -0.78 -5.83 24.35
CA LEU A 25 -0.97 -7.19 23.86
C LEU A 25 0.19 -7.63 22.98
N LEU A 26 0.61 -6.79 22.02
CA LEU A 26 1.74 -7.07 21.14
C LEU A 26 3.04 -7.25 21.92
N MET A 27 3.31 -6.40 22.92
CA MET A 27 4.48 -6.55 23.81
C MET A 27 4.48 -7.88 24.56
N VAL A 28 3.32 -8.32 25.05
CA VAL A 28 3.20 -9.62 25.72
C VAL A 28 3.42 -10.77 24.75
N MET A 29 2.89 -10.68 23.54
CA MET A 29 3.10 -11.68 22.48
C MET A 29 4.58 -11.79 22.11
N GLU A 30 5.29 -10.67 21.96
CA GLU A 30 6.75 -10.66 21.74
C GLU A 30 7.51 -11.34 22.89
N GLN A 31 7.18 -11.03 24.15
CA GLN A 31 7.81 -11.64 25.32
C GLN A 31 7.54 -13.15 25.42
N GLN A 32 6.41 -13.60 24.91
CA GLN A 32 6.02 -15.01 24.89
C GLN A 32 6.63 -15.77 23.69
N GLY A 33 7.35 -15.08 22.80
CA GLY A 33 7.95 -15.67 21.62
C GLY A 33 6.91 -16.11 20.57
N CYS A 34 5.78 -15.42 20.50
CA CYS A 34 4.80 -15.66 19.44
C CYS A 34 5.37 -15.24 18.09
N ASP A 35 5.16 -16.06 17.07
CA ASP A 35 5.54 -15.71 15.71
C ASP A 35 4.63 -14.60 15.18
N PHE A 36 5.25 -13.53 14.68
CA PHE A 36 4.54 -12.49 13.95
C PHE A 36 4.73 -12.71 12.45
N PRO A 37 3.68 -12.48 11.66
CA PRO A 37 3.85 -12.50 10.22
C PRO A 37 4.86 -11.42 9.81
N GLU A 38 5.75 -11.74 8.89
CA GLU A 38 6.66 -10.75 8.34
C GLU A 38 5.88 -9.57 7.74
N PRO A 39 6.38 -8.33 7.91
CA PRO A 39 5.75 -7.17 7.30
C PRO A 39 5.65 -7.37 5.79
N GLN A 40 4.44 -7.27 5.25
CA GLN A 40 4.24 -7.39 3.81
C GLN A 40 5.01 -6.28 3.10
N GLN A 41 5.85 -6.64 2.15
CA GLN A 41 6.57 -5.70 1.31
C GLN A 41 5.57 -4.86 0.51
N CYS A 42 5.86 -3.58 0.31
CA CYS A 42 5.01 -2.72 -0.51
C CYS A 42 5.22 -3.04 -1.99
N ASP A 43 4.19 -3.54 -2.66
CA ASP A 43 4.25 -3.89 -4.09
C ASP A 43 4.29 -2.63 -4.95
N LEU A 44 3.46 -1.64 -4.64
CA LEU A 44 3.34 -0.41 -5.41
C LEU A 44 3.17 0.80 -4.50
N TYR A 45 3.91 1.86 -4.78
CA TYR A 45 3.70 3.18 -4.21
C TYR A 45 3.17 4.14 -5.28
N ILE A 46 2.00 4.73 -5.05
CA ILE A 46 1.39 5.72 -5.95
C ILE A 46 1.65 7.12 -5.39
N ALA A 47 2.58 7.84 -6.02
CA ALA A 47 2.83 9.24 -5.73
C ALA A 47 1.85 10.12 -6.52
N SER A 48 1.36 11.19 -5.92
CA SER A 48 0.41 12.10 -6.56
C SER A 48 0.78 13.55 -6.37
N MET A 49 0.40 14.38 -7.35
CA MET A 49 0.54 15.83 -7.31
C MET A 49 -0.72 16.49 -7.87
N GLY A 50 -1.41 17.26 -7.04
CA GLY A 50 -2.70 17.86 -7.35
C GLY A 50 -3.88 17.06 -6.77
N GLU A 51 -5.03 17.72 -6.66
CA GLU A 51 -6.22 17.14 -6.03
C GLU A 51 -6.79 15.97 -6.84
N ALA A 52 -7.00 16.18 -8.14
CA ALA A 52 -7.50 15.13 -9.04
C ALA A 52 -6.58 13.90 -9.09
N ALA A 53 -5.26 14.11 -9.13
CA ALA A 53 -4.29 13.02 -9.10
C ALA A 53 -4.30 12.28 -7.75
N THR A 54 -4.58 12.96 -6.65
CA THR A 54 -4.69 12.34 -5.32
C THR A 54 -5.96 11.48 -5.21
N GLU A 55 -7.07 11.95 -5.74
CA GLU A 55 -8.31 11.16 -5.81
C GLU A 55 -8.12 9.89 -6.64
N GLU A 56 -7.50 10.00 -7.82
CA GLU A 56 -7.21 8.86 -8.68
C GLU A 56 -6.21 7.88 -8.03
N ALA A 57 -5.17 8.39 -7.38
CA ALA A 57 -4.22 7.56 -6.61
C ALA A 57 -4.93 6.78 -5.50
N PHE A 58 -5.86 7.40 -4.80
CA PHE A 58 -6.66 6.74 -3.76
C PHE A 58 -7.60 5.68 -4.34
N ARG A 59 -8.25 5.98 -5.47
CA ARG A 59 -9.11 5.04 -6.19
C ARG A 59 -8.33 3.79 -6.63
N LEU A 60 -7.19 3.96 -7.30
CA LEU A 60 -6.31 2.87 -7.73
C LEU A 60 -5.77 2.07 -6.55
N THR A 61 -5.33 2.76 -5.48
CA THR A 61 -4.86 2.10 -4.26
C THR A 61 -5.95 1.19 -3.67
N THR A 62 -7.18 1.68 -3.60
CA THR A 62 -8.31 0.91 -3.06
C THR A 62 -8.64 -0.29 -3.95
N GLN A 63 -8.61 -0.11 -5.26
CA GLN A 63 -8.87 -1.17 -6.22
C GLN A 63 -7.84 -2.29 -6.11
N LEU A 64 -6.55 -1.95 -6.14
CA LEU A 64 -5.45 -2.91 -6.07
C LEU A 64 -5.38 -3.65 -4.72
N ARG A 65 -5.68 -2.97 -3.62
CA ARG A 65 -5.77 -3.61 -2.30
C ARG A 65 -6.88 -4.64 -2.21
N ARG A 66 -7.99 -4.47 -2.91
CA ARG A 66 -9.07 -5.47 -2.99
C ARG A 66 -8.64 -6.75 -3.69
N GLU A 67 -7.70 -6.64 -4.62
CA GLU A 67 -7.08 -7.79 -5.31
C GLU A 67 -5.89 -8.40 -4.54
N GLY A 68 -5.60 -7.87 -3.34
CA GLY A 68 -4.61 -8.45 -2.44
C GLY A 68 -3.20 -7.83 -2.53
N TYR A 69 -3.00 -6.80 -3.34
CA TYR A 69 -1.70 -6.11 -3.44
C TYR A 69 -1.45 -5.16 -2.26
N ALA A 70 -0.20 -5.11 -1.81
CA ALA A 70 0.26 -4.17 -0.79
C ALA A 70 0.58 -2.81 -1.43
N VAL A 71 -0.43 -1.94 -1.56
CA VAL A 71 -0.29 -0.63 -2.21
C VAL A 71 -0.38 0.50 -1.20
N GLN A 72 0.47 1.50 -1.37
CA GLN A 72 0.44 2.74 -0.58
C GLN A 72 0.38 3.97 -1.47
N CYS A 73 -0.28 5.02 -0.98
CA CYS A 73 -0.29 6.34 -1.60
C CYS A 73 -0.04 7.43 -0.55
N ASP A 74 0.24 8.65 -0.98
CA ASP A 74 0.39 9.78 -0.07
C ASP A 74 -0.96 10.29 0.43
N LEU A 75 -1.09 10.43 1.74
CA LEU A 75 -2.28 10.99 2.41
C LEU A 75 -1.98 12.34 3.07
N MET A 76 -0.74 12.81 2.98
CA MET A 76 -0.25 13.97 3.71
C MET A 76 -0.02 15.19 2.82
N GLY A 77 -0.26 15.09 1.52
CA GLY A 77 -0.01 16.16 0.56
C GLY A 77 1.48 16.53 0.43
N ARG A 78 2.37 15.56 0.59
CA ARG A 78 3.82 15.80 0.49
C ARG A 78 4.25 16.04 -0.96
N SER A 79 5.36 16.74 -1.14
CA SER A 79 5.95 16.89 -2.48
C SER A 79 6.31 15.52 -3.09
N VAL A 80 6.24 15.40 -4.43
CA VAL A 80 6.57 14.15 -5.15
C VAL A 80 7.96 13.63 -4.76
N LYS A 81 8.95 14.53 -4.57
CA LYS A 81 10.29 14.16 -4.13
C LYS A 81 10.28 13.49 -2.75
N ALA A 82 9.48 13.98 -1.81
CA ALA A 82 9.36 13.41 -0.47
C ALA A 82 8.61 12.06 -0.52
N GLN A 83 7.59 11.96 -1.36
CA GLN A 83 6.84 10.73 -1.60
C GLN A 83 7.74 9.63 -2.18
N MET A 84 8.55 9.95 -3.19
CA MET A 84 9.49 8.99 -3.79
C MET A 84 10.61 8.55 -2.83
N LYS A 85 11.08 9.48 -1.97
CA LYS A 85 12.02 9.12 -0.90
C LYS A 85 11.38 8.15 0.10
N TYR A 86 10.11 8.36 0.41
CA TYR A 86 9.36 7.46 1.29
C TYR A 86 9.12 6.10 0.64
N ALA A 87 8.73 6.05 -0.64
CA ALA A 87 8.58 4.81 -1.41
C ALA A 87 9.85 3.95 -1.35
N ASN A 88 11.02 4.60 -1.52
CA ASN A 88 12.31 3.92 -1.41
C ASN A 88 12.60 3.45 0.03
N LYS A 89 12.24 4.24 1.04
CA LYS A 89 12.42 3.89 2.45
C LYS A 89 11.62 2.65 2.87
N ILE A 90 10.39 2.50 2.36
CA ILE A 90 9.52 1.35 2.67
C ILE A 90 9.81 0.13 1.78
N GLY A 91 10.79 0.21 0.87
CA GLY A 91 11.16 -0.87 -0.01
C GLY A 91 10.07 -1.22 -1.04
N ALA A 92 9.35 -0.22 -1.57
CA ALA A 92 8.37 -0.46 -2.62
C ALA A 92 9.03 -1.09 -3.85
N LEU A 93 8.41 -2.14 -4.40
CA LEU A 93 8.91 -2.81 -5.62
C LEU A 93 8.73 -1.93 -6.84
N TYR A 94 7.57 -1.31 -6.95
CA TYR A 94 7.21 -0.42 -8.05
C TYR A 94 6.74 0.94 -7.52
N SER A 95 6.86 1.95 -8.35
CA SER A 95 6.29 3.27 -8.09
C SER A 95 5.69 3.85 -9.36
N VAL A 96 4.65 4.66 -9.19
CA VAL A 96 4.04 5.46 -10.25
C VAL A 96 3.82 6.87 -9.72
N VAL A 97 3.97 7.86 -10.59
CA VAL A 97 3.68 9.26 -10.28
C VAL A 97 2.48 9.69 -11.10
N LEU A 98 1.49 10.26 -10.45
CA LEU A 98 0.30 10.80 -11.05
C LEU A 98 0.27 12.32 -10.88
N GLY A 99 0.07 13.02 -11.97
CA GLY A 99 -0.18 14.45 -12.04
C GLY A 99 -1.25 14.74 -13.08
N ASP A 100 -1.54 16.00 -13.33
CA ASP A 100 -2.56 16.39 -14.30
C ASP A 100 -2.23 15.90 -15.71
N SER A 101 -0.94 15.91 -16.09
CA SER A 101 -0.46 15.41 -17.39
C SER A 101 -0.73 13.91 -17.59
N GLU A 102 -0.51 13.10 -16.56
CA GLU A 102 -0.76 11.66 -16.60
C GLU A 102 -2.26 11.35 -16.66
N LEU A 103 -3.08 12.14 -15.97
CA LEU A 103 -4.53 12.02 -16.01
C LEU A 103 -5.08 12.39 -17.38
N GLU A 104 -4.61 13.47 -18.00
CA GLU A 104 -5.01 13.90 -19.35
C GLU A 104 -4.56 12.89 -20.42
N ALA A 105 -3.35 12.34 -20.28
CA ALA A 105 -2.82 11.31 -21.18
C ALA A 105 -3.49 9.94 -20.98
N GLY A 106 -4.15 9.71 -19.84
CA GLY A 106 -4.71 8.40 -19.47
C GLY A 106 -3.65 7.31 -19.24
N SER A 107 -2.39 7.71 -19.08
CA SER A 107 -1.25 6.80 -18.90
C SER A 107 -0.19 7.42 -18.00
N ALA A 108 0.53 6.57 -17.26
CA ALA A 108 1.62 6.98 -16.37
C ALA A 108 2.86 6.08 -16.58
N GLN A 109 3.97 6.43 -15.95
CA GLN A 109 5.18 5.60 -15.99
C GLN A 109 5.26 4.73 -14.73
N LEU A 110 5.11 3.42 -14.92
CA LEU A 110 5.37 2.43 -13.86
C LEU A 110 6.88 2.18 -13.78
N LYS A 111 7.47 2.56 -12.66
CA LYS A 111 8.91 2.42 -12.43
C LYS A 111 9.19 1.26 -11.49
N GLN A 112 10.03 0.33 -11.92
CA GLN A 112 10.62 -0.69 -11.06
C GLN A 112 11.73 -0.06 -10.21
N MET A 113 11.62 -0.13 -8.90
CA MET A 113 12.51 0.60 -8.00
C MET A 113 13.92 0.02 -7.96
N ALA A 114 14.08 -1.28 -8.11
CA ALA A 114 15.37 -1.97 -8.07
C ALA A 114 16.25 -1.63 -9.28
N THR A 115 15.70 -1.68 -10.49
CA THR A 115 16.43 -1.45 -11.74
C THR A 115 16.39 -0.01 -12.21
N GLY A 116 15.41 0.76 -11.75
CA GLY A 116 15.11 2.11 -12.25
C GLY A 116 14.43 2.14 -13.62
N THR A 117 14.13 0.98 -14.20
CA THR A 117 13.43 0.87 -15.48
C THR A 117 11.99 1.37 -15.36
N ALA A 118 11.54 2.14 -16.33
CA ALA A 118 10.17 2.65 -16.38
C ALA A 118 9.48 2.20 -17.66
N LYS A 119 8.19 1.83 -17.55
CA LYS A 119 7.34 1.43 -18.65
C LYS A 119 6.02 2.20 -18.58
N PRO A 120 5.42 2.55 -19.71
CA PRO A 120 4.09 3.15 -19.72
C PRO A 120 3.04 2.13 -19.25
N ILE A 121 2.10 2.60 -18.44
CA ILE A 121 0.95 1.82 -17.95
C ILE A 121 -0.33 2.64 -18.16
N SER A 122 -1.38 2.00 -18.64
CA SER A 122 -2.68 2.64 -18.84
C SER A 122 -3.39 2.84 -17.49
N LEU A 123 -3.93 4.04 -17.23
CA LEU A 123 -4.75 4.28 -16.05
C LEU A 123 -6.09 3.54 -16.12
N LEU A 124 -6.65 3.37 -17.33
CA LEU A 124 -7.90 2.65 -17.54
C LEU A 124 -7.75 1.13 -17.32
N HIS A 125 -6.62 0.57 -17.72
CA HIS A 125 -6.31 -0.87 -17.61
C HIS A 125 -5.20 -1.13 -16.61
N PHE A 126 -5.09 -0.31 -15.56
CA PHE A 126 -3.98 -0.34 -14.61
C PHE A 126 -3.82 -1.71 -13.95
N LEU A 127 -4.92 -2.29 -13.45
CA LEU A 127 -4.88 -3.57 -12.74
C LEU A 127 -4.31 -4.71 -13.60
N PRO A 128 -4.88 -5.06 -14.78
CA PRO A 128 -4.37 -6.19 -15.57
C PRO A 128 -2.95 -5.98 -16.09
N GLU A 129 -2.57 -4.74 -16.39
CA GLU A 129 -1.20 -4.43 -16.81
C GLU A 129 -0.22 -4.55 -15.64
N PHE A 130 -0.61 -4.09 -14.45
CA PHE A 130 0.20 -4.22 -13.23
C PHE A 130 0.35 -5.69 -12.81
N GLU A 131 -0.71 -6.49 -12.89
CA GLU A 131 -0.66 -7.94 -12.64
C GLU A 131 0.36 -8.63 -13.55
N THR A 132 0.36 -8.28 -14.84
CA THR A 132 1.30 -8.81 -15.81
C THR A 132 2.74 -8.45 -15.44
N GLU A 133 3.00 -7.21 -15.02
CA GLU A 133 4.35 -6.78 -14.59
C GLU A 133 4.79 -7.46 -13.29
N MET A 134 3.89 -7.66 -12.34
CA MET A 134 4.17 -8.40 -11.10
C MET A 134 4.54 -9.86 -11.39
N GLN A 135 3.82 -10.53 -12.27
CA GLN A 135 4.12 -11.90 -12.68
C GLN A 135 5.48 -11.99 -13.39
N ASN A 136 5.77 -11.08 -14.31
CA ASN A 136 7.07 -11.02 -15.01
C ASN A 136 8.22 -10.76 -14.03
N GLY A 137 8.05 -9.87 -13.06
CA GLY A 137 9.01 -9.59 -12.01
C GLY A 137 9.26 -10.80 -11.11
N TRP A 138 8.23 -11.55 -10.76
CA TRP A 138 8.33 -12.79 -10.00
C TRP A 138 9.15 -13.85 -10.73
N PHE A 139 8.90 -14.07 -12.02
CA PHE A 139 9.64 -15.05 -12.82
C PHE A 139 11.09 -14.64 -12.99
N ALA A 140 11.40 -13.36 -13.16
CA ALA A 140 12.77 -12.87 -13.26
C ALA A 140 13.54 -13.08 -11.95
N ALA A 141 12.95 -12.75 -10.82
CA ALA A 141 13.57 -12.96 -9.50
C ALA A 141 13.76 -14.45 -9.17
N ALA A 142 12.82 -15.30 -9.57
CA ALA A 142 12.94 -16.75 -9.39
C ALA A 142 14.06 -17.35 -10.27
N ALA A 143 14.25 -16.82 -11.48
CA ALA A 143 15.34 -17.25 -12.36
C ALA A 143 16.72 -16.85 -11.80
N GLU A 144 16.87 -15.60 -11.31
CA GLU A 144 18.12 -15.15 -10.66
C GLU A 144 18.44 -15.94 -9.39
N ALA A 145 17.42 -16.29 -8.60
CA ALA A 145 17.60 -17.12 -7.41
C ALA A 145 18.05 -18.55 -7.76
N ALA A 146 17.57 -19.11 -8.85
CA ALA A 146 17.98 -20.44 -9.33
C ALA A 146 19.43 -20.47 -9.84
N GLU A 147 19.88 -19.41 -10.51
CA GLU A 147 21.28 -19.30 -10.97
C GLU A 147 22.29 -19.13 -9.83
N ASN A 148 21.87 -18.54 -8.69
CA ASN A 148 22.74 -18.36 -7.53
C ASN A 148 22.86 -19.60 -6.61
N VAL A 149 22.14 -20.68 -6.88
CA VAL A 149 22.19 -21.92 -6.09
C VAL A 149 23.24 -22.92 -6.64
N ASP A 150 23.74 -22.69 -7.84
CA ASP A 150 24.73 -23.57 -8.51
C ASP A 150 26.19 -23.11 -8.36
N CYS A 151 26.52 -22.38 -7.29
CA CYS A 151 27.90 -22.06 -6.92
C CYS A 151 28.30 -22.61 -5.56
#